data_32280cc0e3ba42f0ec781ad8c2cbcb46
#
_entry.id   32280cc0e3ba42f0ec781ad8c2cbcb46
#
_cell.length_a   1.000
_cell.length_b   1.000
_cell.length_c   1.000
_cell.angle_alpha   90.00
_cell.angle_beta   90.00
_cell.angle_gamma   90.00
#
_symmetry.space_group_name_H-M   'P 1'
#
loop_
_entity.id
_entity.type
_entity.pdbx_description
1 polymer ?
#
loop_
_entity_poly.entity_id
_entity_poly.type
_entity_poly.pdbx_seq_one_letter_code
_entity_poly.pdbx_strand_id
1 'polypeptide(L)'
;MKRLIPLLTLALLVSVPLLAQQQKKERPLVFTPQWTAQSQFAGYYVAQEKGFYADEGIEVSIVHPNATQSTEQRIRANATQVTTLQLAQAMQIIDGGLPLVNILQTSMNSGMVVVSRRGVSPMEQKGSKVAIWAAGFTQLVEAVVAEAGLDFDWVRAASSVSLFIAGAVDASVGMSYNEYYPILQAGFIIDENSVYRFSDHGYNIQEDGVYVTREFYENNREKAEKFARASRRGWEYTAAHPEEALDIVMKYVRRNHIATNRIIQQLQLDEILHQQLDPDTGERAFRIRPEMVQQASQMMLNAGIIGHPVDYEQLCR
;
A
#
# COMPACT_ATOMS: atom_id res chain seq x y z
N MET A 1 -93.59 19.69 20.28
CA MET A 1 -92.59 19.99 19.22
C MET A 1 -91.21 19.97 19.87
N LYS A 2 -90.46 18.84 19.69
CA LYS A 2 -89.10 18.66 20.26
C LYS A 2 -88.10 18.92 19.15
N ARG A 3 -87.27 19.94 19.28
CA ARG A 3 -86.22 20.24 18.32
C ARG A 3 -84.96 19.40 18.67
N LEU A 4 -84.53 18.54 17.75
CA LEU A 4 -83.25 17.86 17.80
C LEU A 4 -82.17 18.84 17.31
N ILE A 5 -81.07 18.97 18.08
CA ILE A 5 -79.85 19.67 17.71
C ILE A 5 -78.85 18.58 17.28
N PRO A 6 -78.26 18.65 16.05
CA PRO A 6 -77.20 17.70 15.69
C PRO A 6 -75.86 18.13 16.29
N LEU A 7 -75.20 17.22 17.01
CA LEU A 7 -73.81 17.36 17.44
C LEU A 7 -72.88 17.19 16.26
N LEU A 8 -72.19 18.25 15.89
CA LEU A 8 -71.10 18.22 14.91
C LEU A 8 -69.80 17.81 15.63
N THR A 9 -69.34 16.58 15.44
CA THR A 9 -68.03 16.12 15.91
C THR A 9 -66.97 16.60 14.95
N LEU A 10 -66.16 17.56 15.36
CA LEU A 10 -65.00 18.08 14.66
C LEU A 10 -63.80 17.15 14.90
N ALA A 11 -63.46 16.32 13.92
CA ALA A 11 -62.26 15.48 13.96
C ALA A 11 -61.00 16.36 13.64
N LEU A 12 -60.22 16.69 14.67
CA LEU A 12 -58.91 17.30 14.46
C LEU A 12 -57.93 16.25 13.90
N LEU A 13 -57.66 16.34 12.63
CA LEU A 13 -56.51 15.67 11.99
C LEU A 13 -55.22 16.33 12.45
N VAL A 14 -54.57 15.75 13.46
CA VAL A 14 -53.19 16.13 13.82
C VAL A 14 -52.23 15.58 12.76
N SER A 15 -51.86 16.42 11.80
CA SER A 15 -50.78 16.14 10.87
C SER A 15 -49.45 16.19 11.60
N VAL A 16 -48.91 15.01 11.98
CA VAL A 16 -47.53 14.87 12.45
C VAL A 16 -46.62 15.17 11.26
N PRO A 17 -45.80 16.22 11.29
CA PRO A 17 -44.80 16.40 10.24
C PRO A 17 -43.81 15.26 10.35
N LEU A 18 -43.78 14.39 9.32
CA LEU A 18 -42.71 13.42 9.13
C LEU A 18 -41.44 14.23 8.87
N LEU A 19 -40.69 14.53 9.93
CA LEU A 19 -39.34 15.05 9.84
C LEU A 19 -38.52 13.97 9.14
N ALA A 20 -38.44 14.05 7.82
CA ALA A 20 -37.42 13.35 7.07
C ALA A 20 -36.09 13.84 7.62
N GLN A 21 -35.48 13.05 8.50
CA GLN A 21 -34.06 13.23 8.86
C GLN A 21 -33.33 13.15 7.54
N GLN A 22 -32.90 14.31 7.03
CA GLN A 22 -31.85 14.38 6.01
C GLN A 22 -30.64 13.70 6.63
N GLN A 23 -30.44 12.42 6.35
CA GLN A 23 -29.20 11.75 6.65
C GLN A 23 -28.11 12.59 6.00
N LYS A 24 -27.35 13.31 6.84
CA LYS A 24 -26.20 14.08 6.39
C LYS A 24 -25.31 13.10 5.64
N LYS A 25 -25.26 13.21 4.29
CA LYS A 25 -24.47 12.30 3.48
C LYS A 25 -23.05 12.30 4.05
N GLU A 26 -22.65 11.16 4.58
CA GLU A 26 -21.36 11.01 5.21
C GLU A 26 -20.26 11.24 4.16
N ARG A 27 -19.17 11.90 4.52
CA ARG A 27 -18.08 12.14 3.57
C ARG A 27 -17.43 10.81 3.21
N PRO A 28 -17.06 10.61 1.92
CA PRO A 28 -16.31 9.43 1.52
C PRO A 28 -15.06 9.24 2.36
N LEU A 29 -14.74 7.98 2.68
CA LEU A 29 -13.47 7.60 3.25
C LEU A 29 -12.37 7.82 2.21
N VAL A 30 -11.41 8.68 2.49
CA VAL A 30 -10.30 8.94 1.57
C VAL A 30 -9.24 7.86 1.78
N PHE A 31 -8.95 7.13 0.72
CA PHE A 31 -7.86 6.15 0.65
C PHE A 31 -6.73 6.66 -0.24
N THR A 32 -5.52 6.73 0.28
CA THR A 32 -4.34 7.12 -0.48
C THR A 32 -3.36 5.95 -0.57
N PRO A 33 -3.25 5.28 -1.73
CA PRO A 33 -2.16 4.35 -1.99
C PRO A 33 -0.78 5.02 -1.87
N GLN A 34 0.25 4.27 -1.54
CA GLN A 34 1.60 4.81 -1.30
C GLN A 34 2.32 5.32 -2.55
N TRP A 35 1.83 4.97 -3.73
CA TRP A 35 2.48 5.27 -5.01
C TRP A 35 1.49 5.69 -6.09
N THR A 36 2.00 5.96 -7.28
CA THR A 36 1.19 6.27 -8.47
C THR A 36 0.32 5.09 -8.90
N ALA A 37 -0.71 5.36 -9.71
CA ALA A 37 -1.65 4.33 -10.14
C ALA A 37 -0.97 3.23 -10.96
N GLN A 38 -1.06 1.99 -10.49
CA GLN A 38 -0.46 0.81 -11.11
C GLN A 38 -1.07 -0.49 -10.55
N SER A 39 -0.68 -1.64 -11.09
CA SER A 39 -1.19 -2.96 -10.69
C SER A 39 -0.96 -3.33 -9.23
N GLN A 40 0.03 -2.70 -8.56
CA GLN A 40 0.23 -2.83 -7.11
C GLN A 40 -1.03 -2.55 -6.29
N PHE A 41 -1.98 -1.81 -6.84
CA PHE A 41 -3.21 -1.42 -6.14
C PHE A 41 -4.48 -2.04 -6.76
N ALA A 42 -4.33 -3.08 -7.60
CA ALA A 42 -5.42 -3.69 -8.36
C ALA A 42 -6.61 -4.09 -7.50
N GLY A 43 -6.39 -4.75 -6.36
CA GLY A 43 -7.46 -5.22 -5.49
C GLY A 43 -8.35 -4.09 -4.97
N TYR A 44 -7.78 -2.92 -4.70
CA TYR A 44 -8.56 -1.75 -4.24
C TYR A 44 -9.38 -1.14 -5.37
N TYR A 45 -8.84 -1.11 -6.59
CA TYR A 45 -9.58 -0.64 -7.77
C TYR A 45 -10.72 -1.60 -8.10
N VAL A 46 -10.47 -2.90 -8.03
CA VAL A 46 -11.50 -3.93 -8.21
C VAL A 46 -12.57 -3.80 -7.14
N ALA A 47 -12.22 -3.62 -5.87
CA ALA A 47 -13.18 -3.41 -4.80
C ALA A 47 -14.07 -2.18 -5.06
N GLN A 48 -13.51 -1.11 -5.61
CA GLN A 48 -14.25 0.09 -5.99
C GLN A 48 -15.18 -0.16 -7.19
N GLU A 49 -14.66 -0.69 -8.29
CA GLU A 49 -15.41 -0.87 -9.55
C GLU A 49 -16.46 -1.99 -9.47
N LYS A 50 -16.22 -3.01 -8.64
CA LYS A 50 -17.19 -4.11 -8.39
C LYS A 50 -18.21 -3.78 -7.29
N GLY A 51 -18.08 -2.61 -6.65
CA GLY A 51 -19.01 -2.16 -5.62
C GLY A 51 -18.81 -2.79 -4.25
N PHE A 52 -17.68 -3.47 -3.97
CA PHE A 52 -17.48 -4.17 -2.71
C PHE A 52 -17.42 -3.23 -1.50
N TYR A 53 -16.96 -1.99 -1.68
CA TYR A 53 -17.06 -0.96 -0.64
C TYR A 53 -18.51 -0.54 -0.39
N ALA A 54 -19.32 -0.41 -1.45
CA ALA A 54 -20.73 -0.08 -1.33
C ALA A 54 -21.53 -1.22 -0.67
N ASP A 55 -21.19 -2.48 -0.94
CA ASP A 55 -21.78 -3.66 -0.28
C ASP A 55 -21.56 -3.62 1.25
N GLU A 56 -20.40 -3.11 1.69
CA GLU A 56 -20.10 -2.88 3.12
C GLU A 56 -20.74 -1.58 3.67
N GLY A 57 -21.45 -0.82 2.84
CA GLY A 57 -22.10 0.43 3.22
C GLY A 57 -21.13 1.59 3.45
N ILE A 58 -19.97 1.59 2.82
CA ILE A 58 -18.99 2.70 2.85
C ILE A 58 -18.78 3.28 1.44
N GLU A 59 -18.61 4.59 1.38
CA GLU A 59 -18.19 5.29 0.16
C GLU A 59 -16.68 5.56 0.27
N VAL A 60 -15.89 5.14 -0.74
CA VAL A 60 -14.42 5.30 -0.75
C VAL A 60 -14.01 6.21 -1.92
N SER A 61 -13.08 7.12 -1.65
CA SER A 61 -12.42 7.95 -2.66
C SER A 61 -10.94 7.61 -2.73
N ILE A 62 -10.48 7.05 -3.86
CA ILE A 62 -9.07 6.70 -4.06
C ILE A 62 -8.34 7.90 -4.63
N VAL A 63 -7.33 8.40 -3.90
CA VAL A 63 -6.54 9.60 -4.25
C VAL A 63 -5.05 9.27 -4.17
N HIS A 64 -4.37 9.18 -5.30
CA HIS A 64 -2.92 8.93 -5.34
C HIS A 64 -2.10 10.12 -4.85
N PRO A 65 -0.90 9.88 -4.28
CA PRO A 65 0.05 10.95 -3.96
C PRO A 65 0.52 11.66 -5.23
N ASN A 66 1.07 12.82 -5.07
CA ASN A 66 1.64 13.62 -6.16
C ASN A 66 2.97 14.25 -5.74
N ALA A 67 3.62 14.98 -6.65
CA ALA A 67 4.93 15.58 -6.41
C ALA A 67 4.97 16.59 -5.24
N THR A 68 3.82 17.15 -4.86
CA THR A 68 3.74 18.18 -3.79
C THR A 68 3.25 17.63 -2.46
N GLN A 69 2.67 16.42 -2.44
CA GLN A 69 2.07 15.85 -1.23
C GLN A 69 2.20 14.33 -1.23
N SER A 70 3.15 13.84 -0.44
CA SER A 70 3.36 12.41 -0.22
C SER A 70 2.23 11.78 0.60
N THR A 71 2.16 10.46 0.59
CA THR A 71 1.21 9.69 1.41
C THR A 71 1.38 9.97 2.89
N GLU A 72 2.62 10.04 3.40
CA GLU A 72 2.90 10.38 4.80
C GLU A 72 2.41 11.79 5.16
N GLN A 73 2.68 12.78 4.31
CA GLN A 73 2.18 14.14 4.53
C GLN A 73 0.65 14.17 4.59
N ARG A 74 -0.02 13.37 3.76
CA ARG A 74 -1.49 13.32 3.73
C ARG A 74 -2.07 12.70 5.00
N ILE A 75 -1.50 11.61 5.51
CA ILE A 75 -2.01 10.97 6.73
C ILE A 75 -1.73 11.84 7.96
N ARG A 76 -0.56 12.48 8.06
CA ARG A 76 -0.22 13.43 9.14
C ARG A 76 -1.12 14.65 9.14
N ALA A 77 -1.55 15.13 7.96
CA ALA A 77 -2.48 16.25 7.81
C ALA A 77 -3.96 15.85 7.93
N ASN A 78 -4.28 14.59 8.22
CA ASN A 78 -5.64 14.02 8.21
C ASN A 78 -6.39 14.26 6.88
N ALA A 79 -5.64 14.40 5.78
CA ALA A 79 -6.16 14.53 4.41
C ALA A 79 -6.49 13.17 3.77
N THR A 80 -6.11 12.08 4.43
CA THR A 80 -6.49 10.69 4.14
C THR A 80 -6.72 9.95 5.44
N GLN A 81 -7.68 9.04 5.47
CA GLN A 81 -7.98 8.22 6.64
C GLN A 81 -7.35 6.84 6.54
N VAL A 82 -7.22 6.32 5.33
CA VAL A 82 -6.65 5.00 5.05
C VAL A 82 -5.53 5.16 4.04
N THR A 83 -4.44 4.44 4.23
CA THR A 83 -3.30 4.46 3.31
C THR A 83 -2.64 3.08 3.20
N THR A 84 -1.95 2.80 2.09
CA THR A 84 -0.94 1.74 2.08
C THR A 84 0.41 2.31 2.43
N LEU A 85 1.24 1.53 3.10
CA LEU A 85 2.65 1.81 3.42
C LEU A 85 3.44 0.50 3.40
N GLN A 86 4.74 0.59 3.17
CA GLN A 86 5.63 -0.50 3.55
C GLN A 86 5.76 -0.59 5.08
N LEU A 87 5.93 -1.79 5.62
CA LEU A 87 6.05 -2.02 7.07
C LEU A 87 7.15 -1.16 7.70
N ALA A 88 8.34 -1.13 7.10
CA ALA A 88 9.44 -0.31 7.60
C ALA A 88 9.13 1.19 7.60
N GLN A 89 8.43 1.68 6.58
CA GLN A 89 7.97 3.07 6.54
C GLN A 89 6.94 3.35 7.65
N ALA A 90 6.00 2.43 7.87
CA ALA A 90 5.01 2.58 8.94
C ALA A 90 5.68 2.63 10.32
N MET A 91 6.70 1.79 10.56
CA MET A 91 7.49 1.82 11.79
C MET A 91 8.20 3.16 12.01
N GLN A 92 8.82 3.72 10.97
CA GLN A 92 9.45 5.04 11.07
C GLN A 92 8.44 6.16 11.36
N ILE A 93 7.23 6.08 10.77
CA ILE A 93 6.15 7.04 11.06
C ILE A 93 5.68 6.93 12.51
N ILE A 94 5.60 5.69 13.05
CA ILE A 94 5.23 5.44 14.45
C ILE A 94 6.30 6.00 15.40
N ASP A 95 7.58 5.70 15.14
CA ASP A 95 8.71 6.25 15.92
C ASP A 95 8.75 7.79 15.87
N GLY A 96 8.36 8.37 14.73
CA GLY A 96 8.17 9.80 14.53
C GLY A 96 6.89 10.39 15.17
N GLY A 97 6.23 9.65 16.07
CA GLY A 97 5.14 10.13 16.94
C GLY A 97 3.73 10.11 16.33
N LEU A 98 3.51 9.40 15.21
CA LEU A 98 2.16 9.17 14.68
C LEU A 98 1.80 7.67 14.81
N PRO A 99 1.06 7.24 15.84
CA PRO A 99 0.67 5.86 16.02
C PRO A 99 -0.24 5.39 14.88
N LEU A 100 0.14 4.27 14.24
CA LEU A 100 -0.61 3.63 13.16
C LEU A 100 -1.10 2.24 13.60
N VAL A 101 -2.17 1.77 12.93
CA VAL A 101 -2.71 0.41 13.05
C VAL A 101 -2.72 -0.22 11.65
N ASN A 102 -2.13 -1.41 11.51
CA ASN A 102 -2.27 -2.24 10.32
C ASN A 102 -3.63 -2.93 10.36
N ILE A 103 -4.47 -2.68 9.35
CA ILE A 103 -5.82 -3.26 9.26
C ILE A 103 -5.93 -4.35 8.18
N LEU A 104 -4.91 -4.48 7.32
CA LEU A 104 -4.82 -5.52 6.30
C LEU A 104 -3.38 -5.59 5.78
N GLN A 105 -2.77 -6.76 5.79
CA GLN A 105 -1.48 -6.98 5.14
C GLN A 105 -1.69 -7.56 3.76
N THR A 106 -1.10 -6.96 2.73
CA THR A 106 -1.32 -7.38 1.34
C THR A 106 -0.10 -8.08 0.73
N SER A 107 1.12 -7.87 1.21
CA SER A 107 2.27 -8.69 0.83
C SER A 107 2.65 -9.68 1.92
N MET A 108 2.96 -10.90 1.52
CA MET A 108 3.49 -11.95 2.40
C MET A 108 5.00 -12.10 2.22
N ASN A 109 5.54 -11.58 1.11
CA ASN A 109 6.94 -11.66 0.74
C ASN A 109 7.48 -10.28 0.38
N SER A 110 8.82 -10.13 0.46
CA SER A 110 9.54 -8.95 -0.01
C SER A 110 9.71 -8.99 -1.53
N GLY A 111 9.40 -7.88 -2.19
CA GLY A 111 9.75 -7.63 -3.59
C GLY A 111 11.02 -6.81 -3.76
N MET A 112 11.70 -6.49 -2.66
CA MET A 112 12.91 -5.66 -2.68
C MET A 112 14.06 -6.35 -3.40
N VAL A 113 14.70 -5.64 -4.33
CA VAL A 113 15.86 -6.11 -5.09
C VAL A 113 16.90 -5.02 -5.22
N VAL A 114 18.17 -5.44 -5.35
CA VAL A 114 19.23 -4.60 -5.90
C VAL A 114 19.66 -5.23 -7.22
N VAL A 115 19.65 -4.44 -8.28
CA VAL A 115 20.03 -4.88 -9.64
C VAL A 115 21.32 -4.20 -10.04
N SER A 116 22.30 -4.98 -10.47
CA SER A 116 23.57 -4.51 -11.01
C SER A 116 23.75 -4.92 -12.48
N ARG A 117 24.91 -4.66 -13.03
CA ARG A 117 25.23 -5.09 -14.38
C ARG A 117 25.52 -6.57 -14.42
N ARG A 118 25.32 -7.19 -15.60
CA ARG A 118 25.52 -8.62 -15.82
C ARG A 118 26.83 -9.14 -15.23
N GLY A 119 26.73 -10.24 -14.48
CA GLY A 119 27.86 -10.95 -13.89
C GLY A 119 28.52 -10.24 -12.72
N VAL A 120 27.91 -9.20 -12.18
CA VAL A 120 28.45 -8.44 -11.04
C VAL A 120 27.46 -8.51 -9.89
N SER A 121 27.85 -9.10 -8.78
CA SER A 121 27.01 -9.11 -7.58
C SER A 121 26.92 -7.71 -6.97
N PRO A 122 25.73 -7.15 -6.78
CA PRO A 122 25.60 -5.82 -6.18
C PRO A 122 26.09 -5.77 -4.73
N MET A 123 26.05 -6.91 -4.00
CA MET A 123 26.40 -7.00 -2.59
C MET A 123 27.91 -7.28 -2.35
N GLU A 124 28.70 -7.49 -3.40
CA GLU A 124 30.15 -7.72 -3.30
C GLU A 124 30.98 -6.46 -3.58
N GLN A 125 30.34 -5.38 -4.00
CA GLN A 125 31.02 -4.16 -4.44
C GLN A 125 31.02 -3.09 -3.34
N LYS A 126 32.12 -2.98 -2.60
CA LYS A 126 32.30 -1.88 -1.64
C LYS A 126 32.47 -0.55 -2.39
N GLY A 127 31.81 0.48 -1.91
CA GLY A 127 31.87 1.83 -2.47
C GLY A 127 31.16 2.00 -3.81
N SER A 128 30.33 1.03 -4.21
CA SER A 128 29.52 1.15 -5.44
C SER A 128 28.52 2.28 -5.31
N LYS A 129 28.35 3.02 -6.42
CA LYS A 129 27.26 3.99 -6.55
C LYS A 129 25.97 3.26 -6.79
N VAL A 130 25.04 3.36 -5.84
CA VAL A 130 23.75 2.66 -5.91
C VAL A 130 22.62 3.67 -5.93
N ALA A 131 21.81 3.66 -6.98
CA ALA A 131 20.60 4.47 -7.05
C ALA A 131 19.54 3.94 -6.09
N ILE A 132 18.95 4.83 -5.31
CA ILE A 132 17.86 4.55 -4.38
C ILE A 132 16.83 5.66 -4.46
N TRP A 133 15.59 5.42 -4.07
CA TRP A 133 14.55 6.45 -4.04
C TRP A 133 14.96 7.64 -3.16
N ALA A 134 14.52 8.82 -3.53
CA ALA A 134 14.87 10.06 -2.80
C ALA A 134 14.28 10.09 -1.39
N ALA A 135 13.11 9.49 -1.17
CA ALA A 135 12.46 9.37 0.13
C ALA A 135 11.38 8.27 0.13
N GLY A 136 11.02 7.80 1.32
CA GLY A 136 9.79 7.05 1.57
C GLY A 136 9.91 5.53 1.57
N PHE A 137 10.91 4.94 0.91
CA PHE A 137 10.99 3.47 0.73
C PHE A 137 12.41 2.93 0.97
N THR A 138 13.25 3.70 1.63
CA THR A 138 14.69 3.39 1.77
C THR A 138 15.02 2.58 3.02
N GLN A 139 14.14 2.60 4.00
CA GLN A 139 14.39 2.15 5.37
C GLN A 139 14.86 0.69 5.44
N LEU A 140 14.15 -0.21 4.77
CA LEU A 140 14.49 -1.63 4.79
C LEU A 140 15.83 -1.89 4.10
N VAL A 141 16.06 -1.28 2.95
CA VAL A 141 17.31 -1.43 2.18
C VAL A 141 18.50 -0.92 2.99
N GLU A 142 18.39 0.27 3.55
CA GLU A 142 19.45 0.87 4.36
C GLU A 142 19.77 0.02 5.60
N ALA A 143 18.73 -0.54 6.25
CA ALA A 143 18.90 -1.45 7.39
C ALA A 143 19.61 -2.75 6.98
N VAL A 144 19.23 -3.39 5.87
CA VAL A 144 19.87 -4.62 5.37
C VAL A 144 21.33 -4.37 4.97
N VAL A 145 21.58 -3.29 4.25
CA VAL A 145 22.95 -2.92 3.82
C VAL A 145 23.84 -2.65 5.02
N ALA A 146 23.34 -1.97 6.04
CA ALA A 146 24.06 -1.73 7.30
C ALA A 146 24.36 -3.04 8.05
N GLU A 147 23.36 -3.94 8.16
CA GLU A 147 23.53 -5.24 8.81
C GLU A 147 24.52 -6.15 8.07
N ALA A 148 24.53 -6.11 6.74
CA ALA A 148 25.48 -6.82 5.90
C ALA A 148 26.91 -6.23 5.93
N GLY A 149 27.11 -5.10 6.62
CA GLY A 149 28.41 -4.41 6.70
C GLY A 149 28.88 -3.86 5.36
N LEU A 150 27.95 -3.52 4.47
CA LEU A 150 28.23 -2.93 3.18
C LEU A 150 28.22 -1.41 3.27
N ASP A 151 29.05 -0.79 2.42
CA ASP A 151 29.15 0.67 2.32
C ASP A 151 28.86 1.07 0.86
N PHE A 152 27.63 1.47 0.59
CA PHE A 152 27.22 1.96 -0.72
C PHE A 152 27.26 3.49 -0.76
N ASP A 153 27.76 4.03 -1.86
CA ASP A 153 27.61 5.46 -2.20
C ASP A 153 26.19 5.70 -2.73
N TRP A 154 25.28 6.09 -1.85
CA TRP A 154 23.87 6.25 -2.17
C TRP A 154 23.61 7.45 -3.06
N VAL A 155 23.09 7.20 -4.26
CA VAL A 155 22.62 8.22 -5.19
C VAL A 155 21.11 8.33 -5.10
N ARG A 156 20.61 9.35 -4.43
CA ARG A 156 19.18 9.60 -4.28
C ARG A 156 18.56 10.02 -5.62
N ALA A 157 17.59 9.26 -6.11
CA ALA A 157 16.94 9.46 -7.40
C ALA A 157 15.43 9.64 -7.23
N ALA A 158 14.79 10.27 -8.21
CA ALA A 158 13.36 10.17 -8.38
C ALA A 158 12.96 8.70 -8.65
N SER A 159 11.68 8.43 -8.76
CA SER A 159 11.10 7.10 -8.96
C SER A 159 11.43 6.49 -10.35
N SER A 160 12.69 6.46 -10.76
CA SER A 160 13.08 5.89 -12.05
C SER A 160 14.45 5.24 -11.99
N VAL A 161 14.67 4.25 -12.84
CA VAL A 161 15.95 3.55 -13.05
C VAL A 161 16.82 4.25 -14.09
N SER A 162 16.50 5.46 -14.48
CA SER A 162 17.18 6.16 -15.58
C SER A 162 18.68 6.37 -15.33
N LEU A 163 19.10 6.58 -14.08
CA LEU A 163 20.52 6.70 -13.73
C LEU A 163 21.29 5.39 -14.00
N PHE A 164 20.68 4.25 -13.69
CA PHE A 164 21.27 2.94 -13.97
C PHE A 164 21.33 2.67 -15.46
N ILE A 165 20.24 2.93 -16.19
CA ILE A 165 20.18 2.78 -17.65
C ILE A 165 21.23 3.67 -18.34
N ALA A 166 21.39 4.91 -17.88
CA ALA A 166 22.38 5.84 -18.42
C ALA A 166 23.84 5.52 -18.03
N GLY A 167 24.08 4.56 -17.15
CA GLY A 167 25.42 4.19 -16.69
C GLY A 167 26.04 5.14 -15.67
N ALA A 168 25.21 5.96 -15.01
CA ALA A 168 25.65 6.92 -14.00
C ALA A 168 25.86 6.28 -12.60
N VAL A 169 25.32 5.07 -12.39
CA VAL A 169 25.45 4.28 -11.17
C VAL A 169 25.77 2.82 -11.50
N ASP A 170 26.34 2.10 -10.55
CA ASP A 170 26.75 0.71 -10.69
C ASP A 170 25.59 -0.26 -10.50
N ALA A 171 24.66 0.10 -9.58
CA ALA A 171 23.47 -0.69 -9.26
C ALA A 171 22.26 0.21 -8.98
N SER A 172 21.08 -0.38 -8.96
CA SER A 172 19.81 0.28 -8.63
C SER A 172 19.00 -0.56 -7.67
N VAL A 173 18.55 0.05 -6.59
CA VAL A 173 17.50 -0.51 -5.76
C VAL A 173 16.17 -0.41 -6.51
N GLY A 174 15.31 -1.40 -6.32
CA GLY A 174 13.97 -1.42 -6.89
C GLY A 174 13.10 -2.50 -6.29
N MET A 175 11.85 -2.52 -6.77
CA MET A 175 10.92 -3.59 -6.50
C MET A 175 10.91 -4.54 -7.69
N SER A 176 10.88 -5.85 -7.44
CA SER A 176 10.82 -6.88 -8.49
C SER A 176 9.64 -6.67 -9.44
N TYR A 177 8.54 -6.15 -8.93
CA TYR A 177 7.34 -5.85 -9.71
C TYR A 177 7.37 -4.47 -10.40
N ASN A 178 8.29 -3.58 -10.11
CA ASN A 178 8.29 -2.20 -10.63
C ASN A 178 9.57 -1.86 -11.40
N GLU A 179 10.67 -1.52 -10.73
CA GLU A 179 11.92 -1.03 -11.35
C GLU A 179 12.63 -2.09 -12.19
N TYR A 180 12.45 -3.36 -11.88
CA TYR A 180 13.09 -4.47 -12.59
C TYR A 180 12.71 -4.53 -14.09
N TYR A 181 11.43 -4.37 -14.41
CA TYR A 181 10.96 -4.47 -15.80
C TYR A 181 11.45 -3.35 -16.73
N PRO A 182 11.46 -2.07 -16.34
CA PRO A 182 12.09 -1.01 -17.15
C PRO A 182 13.56 -1.26 -17.46
N ILE A 183 14.32 -1.88 -16.56
CA ILE A 183 15.73 -2.26 -16.81
C ILE A 183 15.79 -3.31 -17.92
N LEU A 184 14.96 -4.35 -17.86
CA LEU A 184 14.88 -5.36 -18.91
C LEU A 184 14.44 -4.76 -20.25
N GLN A 185 13.46 -3.86 -20.24
CA GLN A 185 12.98 -3.18 -21.46
C GLN A 185 14.05 -2.28 -22.11
N ALA A 186 14.96 -1.74 -21.32
CA ALA A 186 16.10 -0.97 -21.83
C ALA A 186 17.17 -1.86 -22.51
N GLY A 187 16.93 -3.18 -22.59
CA GLY A 187 17.81 -4.15 -23.23
C GLY A 187 18.95 -4.68 -22.36
N PHE A 188 18.89 -4.43 -21.05
CA PHE A 188 19.87 -5.03 -20.13
C PHE A 188 19.60 -6.52 -19.98
N ILE A 189 20.65 -7.31 -20.11
CA ILE A 189 20.63 -8.73 -19.79
C ILE A 189 21.01 -8.85 -18.31
N ILE A 190 20.05 -9.28 -17.52
CA ILE A 190 20.21 -9.50 -16.08
C ILE A 190 20.29 -11.01 -15.86
N ASP A 191 21.32 -11.46 -15.16
CA ASP A 191 21.48 -12.84 -14.72
C ASP A 191 21.33 -12.97 -13.21
N GLU A 192 21.29 -14.19 -12.69
CA GLU A 192 21.09 -14.46 -11.27
C GLU A 192 22.13 -13.77 -10.37
N ASN A 193 23.37 -13.63 -10.83
CA ASN A 193 24.42 -12.95 -10.09
C ASN A 193 24.26 -11.43 -10.05
N SER A 194 23.50 -10.88 -10.98
CA SER A 194 23.28 -9.44 -11.10
C SER A 194 22.06 -8.94 -10.30
N VAL A 195 21.33 -9.84 -9.65
CA VAL A 195 20.15 -9.48 -8.85
C VAL A 195 20.27 -10.06 -7.46
N TYR A 196 20.31 -9.17 -6.48
CA TYR A 196 20.18 -9.55 -5.07
C TYR A 196 18.72 -9.39 -4.64
N ARG A 197 18.03 -10.51 -4.40
CA ARG A 197 16.66 -10.52 -3.86
C ARG A 197 16.72 -10.65 -2.35
N PHE A 198 16.15 -9.68 -1.63
CA PHE A 198 16.18 -9.71 -0.17
C PHE A 198 15.50 -10.96 0.41
N SER A 199 14.42 -11.43 -0.20
CA SER A 199 13.72 -12.66 0.18
C SER A 199 14.61 -13.89 0.24
N ASP A 200 15.58 -14.00 -0.68
CA ASP A 200 16.42 -15.20 -0.83
C ASP A 200 17.59 -15.24 0.16
N HIS A 201 17.80 -14.15 0.90
CA HIS A 201 18.94 -13.95 1.80
C HIS A 201 18.53 -13.72 3.27
N GLY A 202 17.33 -14.18 3.67
CA GLY A 202 16.86 -14.08 5.05
C GLY A 202 16.15 -12.76 5.40
N TYR A 203 15.94 -11.89 4.41
CA TYR A 203 15.27 -10.60 4.58
C TYR A 203 13.89 -10.59 3.89
N ASN A 204 13.16 -11.71 4.01
CA ASN A 204 11.81 -11.81 3.44
C ASN A 204 10.78 -11.08 4.28
N ILE A 205 10.99 -9.78 4.49
CA ILE A 205 10.12 -8.93 5.29
C ILE A 205 8.83 -8.63 4.52
N GLN A 206 7.68 -8.78 5.17
CA GLN A 206 6.40 -8.33 4.62
C GLN A 206 6.44 -6.82 4.42
N GLU A 207 6.05 -6.34 3.25
CA GLU A 207 6.16 -4.93 2.88
C GLU A 207 4.81 -4.23 2.93
N ASP A 208 3.99 -4.40 1.92
CA ASP A 208 2.77 -3.63 1.72
C ASP A 208 1.64 -4.01 2.68
N GLY A 209 1.21 -3.04 3.48
CA GLY A 209 0.05 -3.14 4.35
C GLY A 209 -0.86 -1.94 4.23
N VAL A 210 -2.08 -2.07 4.73
CA VAL A 210 -3.07 -1.00 4.85
C VAL A 210 -3.07 -0.48 6.28
N TYR A 211 -2.94 0.82 6.41
CA TYR A 211 -2.80 1.50 7.70
C TYR A 211 -3.81 2.62 7.86
N VAL A 212 -4.21 2.81 9.11
CA VAL A 212 -4.97 3.97 9.61
C VAL A 212 -4.27 4.54 10.83
N THR A 213 -4.53 5.80 11.19
CA THR A 213 -4.06 6.29 12.50
C THR A 213 -4.79 5.56 13.62
N ARG A 214 -4.13 5.36 14.77
CA ARG A 214 -4.76 4.77 15.95
C ARG A 214 -6.00 5.54 16.38
N GLU A 215 -5.93 6.86 16.38
CA GLU A 215 -7.08 7.73 16.67
C GLU A 215 -8.27 7.45 15.75
N PHE A 216 -8.00 7.32 14.43
CA PHE A 216 -9.06 6.98 13.48
C PHE A 216 -9.64 5.59 13.77
N TYR A 217 -8.79 4.60 14.04
CA TYR A 217 -9.21 3.23 14.33
C TYR A 217 -10.11 3.15 15.58
N GLU A 218 -9.70 3.80 16.67
CA GLU A 218 -10.46 3.82 17.93
C GLU A 218 -11.84 4.48 17.75
N ASN A 219 -11.93 5.55 16.97
CA ASN A 219 -13.17 6.29 16.76
C ASN A 219 -14.05 5.73 15.62
N ASN A 220 -13.48 4.95 14.69
CA ASN A 220 -14.14 4.49 13.47
C ASN A 220 -13.81 3.02 13.13
N ARG A 221 -13.66 2.18 14.14
CA ARG A 221 -13.21 0.79 14.00
C ARG A 221 -14.02 0.03 12.95
N GLU A 222 -15.34 0.11 13.03
CA GLU A 222 -16.23 -0.57 12.08
C GLU A 222 -15.95 -0.15 10.63
N LYS A 223 -15.70 1.14 10.37
CA LYS A 223 -15.37 1.61 9.01
C LYS A 223 -14.02 1.09 8.53
N ALA A 224 -13.01 1.06 9.39
CA ALA A 224 -11.71 0.50 9.07
C ALA A 224 -11.80 -0.99 8.72
N GLU A 225 -12.55 -1.76 9.51
CA GLU A 225 -12.77 -3.19 9.28
C GLU A 225 -13.60 -3.45 8.00
N LYS A 226 -14.61 -2.63 7.69
CA LYS A 226 -15.37 -2.67 6.44
C LYS A 226 -14.46 -2.43 5.23
N PHE A 227 -13.59 -1.42 5.31
CA PHE A 227 -12.60 -1.15 4.27
C PHE A 227 -11.66 -2.36 4.06
N ALA A 228 -11.15 -2.94 5.14
CA ALA A 228 -10.26 -4.10 5.08
C ALA A 228 -10.94 -5.31 4.43
N ARG A 229 -12.19 -5.64 4.84
CA ARG A 229 -12.95 -6.77 4.25
C ARG A 229 -13.23 -6.57 2.76
N ALA A 230 -13.70 -5.39 2.37
CA ALA A 230 -13.97 -5.08 0.97
C ALA A 230 -12.69 -5.12 0.12
N SER A 231 -11.58 -4.59 0.64
CA SER A 231 -10.27 -4.62 -0.02
C SER A 231 -9.75 -6.04 -0.18
N ARG A 232 -9.86 -6.88 0.86
CA ARG A 232 -9.51 -8.30 0.79
C ARG A 232 -10.33 -9.00 -0.29
N ARG A 233 -11.64 -8.82 -0.31
CA ARG A 233 -12.52 -9.37 -1.36
C ARG A 233 -12.11 -8.90 -2.75
N GLY A 234 -11.66 -7.65 -2.88
CA GLY A 234 -11.11 -7.11 -4.13
C GLY A 234 -9.86 -7.83 -4.58
N TRP A 235 -8.94 -8.14 -3.67
CA TRP A 235 -7.73 -8.90 -3.97
C TRP A 235 -8.02 -10.37 -4.30
N GLU A 236 -8.93 -11.01 -3.58
CA GLU A 236 -9.38 -12.38 -3.87
C GLU A 236 -10.03 -12.45 -5.27
N TYR A 237 -10.85 -11.46 -5.62
CA TYR A 237 -11.43 -11.35 -6.96
C TYR A 237 -10.37 -11.12 -8.04
N THR A 238 -9.41 -10.23 -7.78
CA THR A 238 -8.28 -9.93 -8.68
C THR A 238 -7.50 -11.21 -9.02
N ALA A 239 -7.23 -12.03 -8.02
CA ALA A 239 -6.52 -13.30 -8.21
C ALA A 239 -7.32 -14.33 -9.02
N ALA A 240 -8.64 -14.34 -8.87
CA ALA A 240 -9.53 -15.23 -9.63
C ALA A 240 -9.81 -14.73 -11.06
N HIS A 241 -9.70 -13.41 -11.30
CA HIS A 241 -10.05 -12.76 -12.57
C HIS A 241 -8.98 -11.75 -13.00
N PRO A 242 -7.70 -12.16 -13.23
CA PRO A 242 -6.57 -11.24 -13.43
C PRO A 242 -6.72 -10.37 -14.69
N GLU A 243 -7.31 -10.89 -15.77
CA GLU A 243 -7.53 -10.13 -17.00
C GLU A 243 -8.54 -8.98 -16.81
N GLU A 244 -9.65 -9.24 -16.12
CA GLU A 244 -10.63 -8.20 -15.81
C GLU A 244 -10.02 -7.16 -14.84
N ALA A 245 -9.28 -7.63 -13.84
CA ALA A 245 -8.57 -6.75 -12.91
C ALA A 245 -7.58 -5.85 -13.64
N LEU A 246 -6.84 -6.38 -14.60
CA LEU A 246 -5.91 -5.62 -15.44
C LEU A 246 -6.64 -4.56 -16.29
N ASP A 247 -7.82 -4.87 -16.84
CA ASP A 247 -8.64 -3.89 -17.55
C ASP A 247 -9.08 -2.73 -16.63
N ILE A 248 -9.43 -3.06 -15.38
CA ILE A 248 -9.75 -2.06 -14.36
C ILE A 248 -8.51 -1.22 -14.02
N VAL A 249 -7.36 -1.84 -13.78
CA VAL A 249 -6.08 -1.13 -13.54
C VAL A 249 -5.79 -0.14 -14.66
N MET A 250 -5.93 -0.55 -15.92
CA MET A 250 -5.67 0.32 -17.07
C MET A 250 -6.61 1.52 -17.15
N LYS A 251 -7.83 1.48 -16.57
CA LYS A 251 -8.68 2.67 -16.41
C LYS A 251 -8.05 3.67 -15.44
N TYR A 252 -7.57 3.20 -14.28
CA TYR A 252 -6.94 4.06 -13.27
C TYR A 252 -5.61 4.64 -13.75
N VAL A 253 -4.79 3.85 -14.42
CA VAL A 253 -3.54 4.28 -15.06
C VAL A 253 -3.80 5.42 -16.04
N ARG A 254 -4.76 5.29 -16.95
CA ARG A 254 -5.14 6.35 -17.90
C ARG A 254 -5.69 7.59 -17.19
N ARG A 255 -6.57 7.41 -16.20
CA ARG A 255 -7.15 8.52 -15.42
C ARG A 255 -6.11 9.35 -14.69
N ASN A 256 -5.02 8.71 -14.24
CA ASN A 256 -3.92 9.34 -13.53
C ASN A 256 -2.75 9.72 -14.46
N HIS A 257 -2.90 9.60 -15.77
CA HIS A 257 -1.89 9.98 -16.78
C HIS A 257 -0.52 9.30 -16.60
N ILE A 258 -0.52 8.04 -16.16
CA ILE A 258 0.72 7.28 -15.94
C ILE A 258 1.24 6.72 -17.26
N ALA A 259 2.50 7.03 -17.58
CA ALA A 259 3.18 6.51 -18.77
C ALA A 259 3.61 5.04 -18.55
N THR A 260 2.78 4.12 -19.02
CA THR A 260 3.01 2.66 -18.94
C THR A 260 2.21 1.95 -20.04
N ASN A 261 2.34 0.64 -20.14
CA ASN A 261 1.58 -0.18 -21.08
C ASN A 261 0.99 -1.42 -20.38
N ARG A 262 0.05 -2.10 -21.09
CA ARG A 262 -0.67 -3.27 -20.55
C ARG A 262 0.27 -4.41 -20.16
N ILE A 263 1.32 -4.67 -20.94
CA ILE A 263 2.25 -5.78 -20.70
C ILE A 263 3.00 -5.55 -19.37
N ILE A 264 3.50 -4.35 -19.14
CA ILE A 264 4.15 -3.99 -17.87
C ILE A 264 3.18 -4.13 -16.71
N GLN A 265 1.95 -3.66 -16.86
CA GLN A 265 0.95 -3.75 -15.80
C GLN A 265 0.53 -5.20 -15.54
N GLN A 266 0.55 -6.07 -16.55
CA GLN A 266 0.30 -7.50 -16.36
C GLN A 266 1.43 -8.17 -15.60
N LEU A 267 2.69 -7.99 -16.04
CA LEU A 267 3.86 -8.54 -15.34
C LEU A 267 3.92 -8.08 -13.88
N GLN A 268 3.59 -6.81 -13.63
CA GLN A 268 3.50 -6.27 -12.29
C GLN A 268 2.37 -6.95 -11.48
N LEU A 269 1.19 -7.16 -12.09
CA LEU A 269 0.07 -7.81 -11.43
C LEU A 269 0.41 -9.25 -11.04
N ASP A 270 1.03 -10.00 -11.96
CA ASP A 270 1.42 -11.39 -11.75
C ASP A 270 2.40 -11.51 -10.57
N GLU A 271 3.41 -10.63 -10.53
CA GLU A 271 4.38 -10.58 -9.44
C GLU A 271 3.73 -10.20 -8.09
N ILE A 272 2.86 -9.19 -8.07
CA ILE A 272 2.12 -8.77 -6.86
C ILE A 272 1.23 -9.91 -6.35
N LEU A 273 0.53 -10.62 -7.23
CA LEU A 273 -0.31 -11.75 -6.85
C LEU A 273 0.52 -12.91 -6.28
N HIS A 274 1.74 -13.11 -6.81
CA HIS A 274 2.69 -14.08 -6.26
C HIS A 274 3.17 -13.68 -4.87
N GLN A 275 3.53 -12.43 -4.65
CA GLN A 275 3.99 -11.91 -3.35
C GLN A 275 2.91 -11.96 -2.25
N GLN A 276 1.64 -12.13 -2.59
CA GLN A 276 0.55 -12.31 -1.64
C GLN A 276 0.43 -13.73 -1.10
N LEU A 277 1.17 -14.69 -1.66
CA LEU A 277 1.15 -16.07 -1.19
C LEU A 277 2.03 -16.22 0.05
N ASP A 278 1.48 -16.81 1.10
CA ASP A 278 2.25 -17.19 2.28
C ASP A 278 3.29 -18.25 1.87
N PRO A 279 4.60 -18.02 2.13
CA PRO A 279 5.66 -18.90 1.66
C PRO A 279 5.58 -20.31 2.27
N ASP A 280 4.95 -20.46 3.43
CA ASP A 280 4.85 -21.75 4.13
C ASP A 280 3.65 -22.57 3.65
N THR A 281 2.54 -21.93 3.29
CA THR A 281 1.27 -22.60 2.94
C THR A 281 0.90 -22.50 1.46
N GLY A 282 1.45 -21.52 0.73
CA GLY A 282 1.06 -21.19 -0.64
C GLY A 282 -0.31 -20.53 -0.76
N GLU A 283 -0.94 -20.14 0.35
CA GLU A 283 -2.24 -19.48 0.37
C GLU A 283 -2.13 -17.96 0.57
N ARG A 284 -3.15 -17.21 0.16
CA ARG A 284 -3.25 -15.77 0.45
C ARG A 284 -3.71 -15.57 1.89
N ALA A 285 -2.84 -15.06 2.75
CA ALA A 285 -3.12 -14.98 4.18
C ALA A 285 -3.59 -13.60 4.66
N PHE A 286 -3.26 -12.52 3.99
CA PHE A 286 -3.64 -11.13 4.31
C PHE A 286 -3.40 -10.71 5.77
N ARG A 287 -2.40 -11.28 6.41
CA ARG A 287 -2.05 -11.02 7.80
C ARG A 287 -0.59 -10.67 7.95
N ILE A 288 -0.29 -9.75 8.85
CA ILE A 288 1.08 -9.49 9.25
C ILE A 288 1.55 -10.55 10.24
N ARG A 289 2.79 -10.99 10.13
CA ARG A 289 3.39 -12.00 11.02
C ARG A 289 4.20 -11.31 12.11
N PRO A 290 4.01 -11.68 13.40
CA PRO A 290 4.73 -11.07 14.52
C PRO A 290 6.26 -11.12 14.37
N GLU A 291 6.79 -12.24 13.87
CA GLU A 291 8.22 -12.43 13.64
C GLU A 291 8.79 -11.47 12.59
N MET A 292 8.02 -11.11 11.56
CA MET A 292 8.42 -10.12 10.55
C MET A 292 8.47 -8.71 11.13
N VAL A 293 7.51 -8.37 11.99
CA VAL A 293 7.52 -7.09 12.73
C VAL A 293 8.74 -7.01 13.63
N GLN A 294 9.03 -8.07 14.38
CA GLN A 294 10.19 -8.12 15.28
C GLN A 294 11.50 -7.99 14.50
N GLN A 295 11.65 -8.75 13.40
CA GLN A 295 12.85 -8.71 12.57
C GLN A 295 13.08 -7.30 11.99
N ALA A 296 12.05 -6.73 11.34
CA ALA A 296 12.14 -5.39 10.74
C ALA A 296 12.47 -4.32 11.80
N SER A 297 11.80 -4.35 12.95
CA SER A 297 12.03 -3.41 14.05
C SER A 297 13.46 -3.49 14.56
N GLN A 298 14.00 -4.70 14.78
CA GLN A 298 15.36 -4.88 15.27
C GLN A 298 16.42 -4.41 14.26
N MET A 299 16.23 -4.70 12.98
CA MET A 299 17.12 -4.25 11.91
C MET A 299 17.15 -2.72 11.83
N MET A 300 15.99 -2.07 11.87
CA MET A 300 15.88 -0.62 11.81
C MET A 300 16.48 0.08 13.04
N LEU A 301 16.34 -0.52 14.23
CA LEU A 301 17.02 -0.06 15.46
C LEU A 301 18.54 -0.17 15.34
N ASN A 302 19.05 -1.31 14.90
CA ASN A 302 20.48 -1.55 14.74
C ASN A 302 21.11 -0.58 13.73
N ALA A 303 20.37 -0.22 12.69
CA ALA A 303 20.77 0.75 11.67
C ALA A 303 20.58 2.22 12.10
N GLY A 304 19.99 2.48 13.27
CA GLY A 304 19.68 3.83 13.76
C GLY A 304 18.62 4.58 12.96
N ILE A 305 17.76 3.85 12.22
CA ILE A 305 16.68 4.41 11.41
C ILE A 305 15.47 4.77 12.29
N ILE A 306 15.25 4.00 13.36
CA ILE A 306 14.30 4.29 14.44
C ILE A 306 15.01 4.36 15.77
N GLY A 307 14.51 5.16 16.70
CA GLY A 307 15.06 5.34 18.04
C GLY A 307 14.44 4.39 19.08
N HIS A 308 13.25 3.87 18.79
CA HIS A 308 12.49 3.00 19.70
C HIS A 308 11.95 1.78 18.95
N PRO A 309 11.87 0.60 19.60
CA PRO A 309 11.32 -0.59 18.95
C PRO A 309 9.82 -0.39 18.67
N VAL A 310 9.38 -0.92 17.56
CA VAL A 310 7.94 -1.02 17.22
C VAL A 310 7.57 -2.49 17.28
N ASP A 311 6.63 -2.85 18.14
CA ASP A 311 6.20 -4.22 18.31
C ASP A 311 4.86 -4.53 17.61
N TYR A 312 4.54 -5.81 17.54
CA TYR A 312 3.32 -6.30 16.90
C TYR A 312 2.05 -5.74 17.55
N GLU A 313 2.03 -5.60 18.89
CA GLU A 313 0.88 -5.09 19.62
C GLU A 313 0.59 -3.63 19.28
N GLN A 314 1.66 -2.83 19.09
CA GLN A 314 1.53 -1.44 18.66
C GLN A 314 0.96 -1.33 17.25
N LEU A 315 1.23 -2.31 16.36
CA LEU A 315 0.78 -2.29 14.97
C LEU A 315 -0.62 -2.86 14.75
N CYS A 316 -1.05 -3.83 15.57
CA CYS A 316 -2.21 -4.67 15.24
C CYS A 316 -3.38 -4.56 16.23
N ARG A 317 -3.26 -3.72 17.30
CA ARG A 317 -4.32 -3.61 18.32
C ARG A 317 -4.74 -2.19 18.65
#